data_f242e607575e460ce1a1301c62e6bba3
#
_entry.id   f242e607575e460ce1a1301c62e6bba3
#
_cell.length_a   1.000
_cell.length_b   1.000
_cell.length_c   1.000
_cell.angle_alpha   90.00
_cell.angle_beta   90.00
_cell.angle_gamma   90.00
#
_symmetry.space_group_name_H-M   'P 1'
#
loop_
_entity.id
_entity.type
_entity.pdbx_description
1 polymer ?
#
loop_
_entity_poly.entity_id
_entity_poly.type
_entity_poly.pdbx_seq_one_letter_code
_entity_poly.pdbx_strand_id
1 'polypeptide(L)'
;DNLIEFEKRVEENLNEGAIRYFKQFVKPQPAEKTINWLSQQVYITLGFFLAACAAMEIDSTPMEGIEPEKYKDILKINDHKVLFSVAIGYRHSEDNTQPNIIGKSRLSANKVIQSID
;
A
#
# COMPACT_ATOMS: atom_id res chain seq x y z
N ASP A 1 1.81 -21.38 -3.75
CA ASP A 1 3.11 -21.56 -3.11
C ASP A 1 3.57 -20.31 -2.37
N ASN A 2 3.20 -19.11 -2.80
CA ASN A 2 3.49 -17.86 -2.06
C ASN A 2 2.82 -17.79 -0.68
N LEU A 3 1.68 -18.43 -0.51
CA LEU A 3 1.00 -18.51 0.78
C LEU A 3 1.83 -19.33 1.78
N ILE A 4 2.42 -20.43 1.33
CA ILE A 4 3.28 -21.30 2.16
C ILE A 4 4.56 -20.56 2.56
N GLU A 5 5.18 -19.82 1.64
CA GLU A 5 6.37 -19.03 1.94
C GLU A 5 6.04 -17.87 2.88
N PHE A 6 4.90 -17.21 2.68
CA PHE A 6 4.41 -16.19 3.58
C PHE A 6 4.14 -16.75 4.99
N GLU A 7 3.49 -17.91 5.09
CA GLU A 7 3.25 -18.60 6.37
C GLU A 7 4.57 -18.90 7.09
N LYS A 8 5.56 -19.41 6.37
CA LYS A 8 6.89 -19.69 6.92
C LYS A 8 7.57 -18.43 7.46
N ARG A 9 7.51 -17.32 6.71
CA ARG A 9 8.05 -16.02 7.16
C ARG A 9 7.30 -15.47 8.38
N VAL A 10 5.97 -15.64 8.43
CA VAL A 10 5.15 -15.27 9.58
C VAL A 10 5.57 -16.07 10.81
N GLU A 11 5.79 -17.38 10.66
CA GLU A 11 6.22 -18.24 11.77
C GLU A 11 7.65 -17.90 12.26
N GLU A 12 8.53 -17.48 11.36
CA GLU A 12 9.91 -17.13 11.69
C GLU A 12 10.07 -15.74 12.31
N ASN A 13 9.21 -14.77 11.96
CA ASN A 13 9.44 -13.35 12.24
C ASN A 13 8.36 -12.65 13.07
N LEU A 14 7.22 -13.28 13.32
CA LEU A 14 6.13 -12.66 14.08
C LEU A 14 5.99 -13.29 15.47
N ASN A 15 5.48 -12.49 16.40
CA ASN A 15 5.13 -12.99 17.72
C ASN A 15 3.96 -13.99 17.65
N GLU A 16 3.85 -14.86 18.67
CA GLU A 16 2.83 -15.90 18.72
C GLU A 16 1.39 -15.39 18.56
N GLY A 17 1.11 -14.16 19.02
CA GLY A 17 -0.20 -13.53 18.89
C GLY A 17 -0.57 -13.25 17.43
N ALA A 18 0.37 -12.74 16.65
CA ALA A 18 0.17 -12.46 15.24
C ALA A 18 0.01 -13.76 14.42
N ILE A 19 0.81 -14.77 14.73
CA ILE A 19 0.70 -16.11 14.12
C ILE A 19 -0.67 -16.72 14.41
N ARG A 20 -1.12 -16.65 15.66
CA ARG A 20 -2.43 -17.18 16.10
C ARG A 20 -3.56 -16.45 15.36
N TYR A 21 -3.51 -15.12 15.31
CA TYR A 21 -4.51 -14.32 14.60
C TYR A 21 -4.58 -14.71 13.12
N PHE A 22 -3.44 -14.79 12.44
CA PHE A 22 -3.40 -15.17 11.03
C PHE A 22 -3.99 -16.57 10.80
N LYS A 23 -3.55 -17.58 11.58
CA LYS A 23 -4.04 -18.95 11.44
C LYS A 23 -5.54 -19.10 11.75
N GLN A 24 -6.05 -18.33 12.71
CA GLN A 24 -7.43 -18.45 13.18
C GLN A 24 -8.41 -17.62 12.34
N PHE A 25 -8.04 -16.43 11.90
CA PHE A 25 -8.97 -15.47 11.31
C PHE A 25 -8.70 -15.16 9.84
N VAL A 26 -7.47 -15.26 9.37
CA VAL A 26 -7.12 -14.89 7.99
C VAL A 26 -7.07 -16.11 7.07
N LYS A 27 -6.29 -17.13 7.45
CA LYS A 27 -6.09 -18.33 6.64
C LYS A 27 -7.37 -19.10 6.30
N PRO A 28 -8.38 -19.26 7.20
CA PRO A 28 -9.62 -19.98 6.91
C PRO A 28 -10.58 -19.25 5.97
N GLN A 29 -10.30 -17.98 5.63
CA GLN A 29 -11.18 -17.19 4.77
C GLN A 29 -11.11 -17.66 3.31
N PRO A 30 -12.17 -17.42 2.51
CA PRO A 30 -12.10 -17.57 1.06
C PRO A 30 -10.90 -16.79 0.48
N ALA A 31 -10.25 -17.34 -0.55
CA ALA A 31 -9.04 -16.78 -1.16
C ALA A 31 -9.18 -15.29 -1.51
N GLU A 32 -10.34 -14.87 -2.01
CA GLU A 32 -10.63 -13.46 -2.32
C GLU A 32 -10.53 -12.56 -1.08
N LYS A 33 -11.09 -12.98 0.05
CA LYS A 33 -11.01 -12.22 1.30
C LYS A 33 -9.59 -12.15 1.85
N THR A 34 -8.84 -13.24 1.74
CA THR A 34 -7.43 -13.28 2.12
C THR A 34 -6.60 -12.33 1.25
N ILE A 35 -6.82 -12.33 -0.07
CA ILE A 35 -6.16 -11.39 -1.01
C ILE A 35 -6.51 -9.95 -0.67
N ASN A 36 -7.76 -9.65 -0.36
CA ASN A 36 -8.18 -8.31 0.05
C ASN A 36 -7.50 -7.88 1.35
N TRP A 37 -7.44 -8.74 2.34
CA TRP A 37 -6.73 -8.47 3.59
C TRP A 37 -5.23 -8.19 3.35
N LEU A 38 -4.56 -9.02 2.54
CA LEU A 38 -3.16 -8.81 2.16
C LEU A 38 -2.98 -7.48 1.41
N SER A 39 -3.90 -7.14 0.50
CA SER A 39 -3.88 -5.85 -0.22
C SER A 39 -3.95 -4.67 0.76
N GLN A 40 -4.79 -4.74 1.79
CA GLN A 40 -4.87 -3.69 2.82
C GLN A 40 -3.54 -3.51 3.58
N GLN A 41 -2.80 -4.60 3.86
CA GLN A 41 -1.47 -4.50 4.49
C GLN A 41 -0.48 -3.76 3.58
N VAL A 42 -0.55 -3.99 2.27
CA VAL A 42 0.29 -3.27 1.29
C VAL A 42 -0.05 -1.79 1.23
N TYR A 43 -1.34 -1.41 1.31
CA TYR A 43 -1.74 0.00 1.38
C TYR A 43 -1.29 0.70 2.68
N ILE A 44 -1.26 0.00 3.80
CA ILE A 44 -0.65 0.52 5.04
C ILE A 44 0.84 0.82 4.79
N THR A 45 1.57 -0.11 4.17
CA THR A 45 2.98 0.07 3.81
C THR A 45 3.16 1.25 2.85
N LEU A 46 2.25 1.43 1.88
CA LEU A 46 2.25 2.58 0.98
C LEU A 46 2.21 3.90 1.76
N GLY A 47 1.32 4.01 2.75
CA GLY A 47 1.22 5.21 3.59
C GLY A 47 2.54 5.55 4.29
N PHE A 48 3.21 4.57 4.89
CA PHE A 48 4.53 4.74 5.50
C PHE A 48 5.60 5.12 4.47
N PHE A 49 5.57 4.50 3.30
CA PHE A 49 6.51 4.81 2.22
C PHE A 49 6.38 6.26 1.74
N LEU A 50 5.16 6.75 1.51
CA LEU A 50 4.91 8.13 1.12
C LEU A 50 5.35 9.12 2.21
N ALA A 51 5.10 8.80 3.48
CA ALA A 51 5.55 9.61 4.60
C ALA A 51 7.09 9.65 4.69
N ALA A 52 7.77 8.52 4.46
CA ALA A 52 9.22 8.46 4.43
C ALA A 52 9.80 9.30 3.26
N CYS A 53 9.22 9.20 2.07
CA CYS A 53 9.60 10.05 0.93
C CYS A 53 9.49 11.54 1.30
N ALA A 54 8.38 11.94 1.90
CA ALA A 54 8.17 13.32 2.32
C ALA A 54 9.20 13.77 3.37
N ALA A 55 9.53 12.93 4.34
CA ALA A 55 10.56 13.22 5.36
C ALA A 55 11.97 13.35 4.78
N MET A 56 12.22 12.70 3.64
CA MET A 56 13.49 12.77 2.89
C MET A 56 13.47 13.85 1.80
N GLU A 57 12.44 14.67 1.72
CA GLU A 57 12.23 15.69 0.68
C GLU A 57 12.22 15.11 -0.75
N ILE A 58 11.77 13.87 -0.90
CA ILE A 58 11.57 13.20 -2.17
C ILE A 58 10.09 13.28 -2.56
N ASP A 59 9.81 13.80 -3.74
CA ASP A 59 8.45 13.80 -4.27
C ASP A 59 8.00 12.38 -4.61
N SER A 60 6.74 12.10 -4.34
CA SER A 60 6.14 10.79 -4.61
C SER A 60 4.71 10.91 -5.09
N THR A 61 4.36 10.11 -6.09
CA THR A 61 3.01 10.07 -6.67
C THR A 61 2.52 8.64 -6.76
N PRO A 62 1.59 8.23 -5.88
CA PRO A 62 0.95 6.93 -5.98
C PRO A 62 -0.09 6.93 -7.11
N MET A 63 -0.14 5.85 -7.86
CA MET A 63 -1.01 5.68 -9.02
C MET A 63 -1.69 4.31 -8.97
N GLU A 64 -3.03 4.30 -8.85
CA GLU A 64 -3.86 3.08 -8.98
C GLU A 64 -4.37 2.90 -10.41
N GLY A 65 -4.50 3.98 -11.18
CA GLY A 65 -4.97 3.96 -12.57
C GLY A 65 -3.93 3.38 -13.54
N ILE A 66 -3.44 2.19 -13.25
CA ILE A 66 -2.44 1.45 -14.03
C ILE A 66 -3.08 0.27 -14.74
N GLU A 67 -2.37 -0.34 -15.68
CA GLU A 67 -2.75 -1.58 -16.34
C GLU A 67 -1.99 -2.77 -15.71
N PRO A 68 -2.56 -3.44 -14.68
CA PRO A 68 -1.83 -4.44 -13.86
C PRO A 68 -1.23 -5.57 -14.69
N GLU A 69 -1.93 -6.04 -15.72
CA GLU A 69 -1.45 -7.15 -16.56
C GLU A 69 -0.23 -6.75 -17.38
N LYS A 70 -0.17 -5.51 -17.91
CA LYS A 70 1.04 -5.02 -18.58
C LYS A 70 2.25 -4.94 -17.64
N TYR A 71 2.03 -4.54 -16.39
CA TYR A 71 3.08 -4.55 -15.37
C TYR A 71 3.59 -5.97 -15.11
N LYS A 72 2.69 -6.96 -14.98
CA LYS A 72 3.06 -8.36 -14.81
C LYS A 72 3.90 -8.87 -15.98
N ASP A 73 3.47 -8.59 -17.20
CA ASP A 73 4.16 -9.02 -18.41
C ASP A 73 5.58 -8.44 -18.51
N ILE A 74 5.72 -7.13 -18.26
CA ILE A 74 7.01 -6.43 -18.34
C ILE A 74 7.95 -6.89 -17.22
N LEU A 75 7.44 -7.02 -15.99
CA LEU A 75 8.21 -7.40 -14.82
C LEU A 75 8.37 -8.92 -14.67
N LYS A 76 7.66 -9.71 -15.47
CA LYS A 76 7.63 -11.19 -15.43
C LYS A 76 7.23 -11.74 -14.06
N ILE A 77 6.23 -11.10 -13.41
CA ILE A 77 5.69 -11.45 -12.10
C ILE A 77 4.28 -12.02 -12.24
N ASN A 78 4.16 -13.32 -12.51
CA ASN A 78 2.86 -13.95 -12.77
C ASN A 78 2.11 -14.37 -11.50
N ASP A 79 2.76 -14.44 -10.38
CA ASP A 79 2.28 -14.97 -9.11
C ASP A 79 1.89 -13.88 -8.09
N HIS A 80 1.95 -12.61 -8.49
CA HIS A 80 1.59 -11.48 -7.65
C HIS A 80 0.44 -10.66 -8.24
N LYS A 81 -0.33 -10.03 -7.34
CA LYS A 81 -1.31 -9.01 -7.72
C LYS A 81 -0.64 -7.64 -7.71
N VAL A 82 -0.62 -6.97 -8.85
CA VAL A 82 -0.18 -5.58 -8.93
C VAL A 82 -1.32 -4.68 -8.46
N LEU A 83 -1.08 -3.87 -7.44
CA LEU A 83 -2.10 -3.00 -6.84
C LEU A 83 -1.99 -1.56 -7.31
N PHE A 84 -0.78 -1.04 -7.33
CA PHE A 84 -0.47 0.35 -7.69
C PHE A 84 0.98 0.45 -8.14
N SER A 85 1.35 1.60 -8.68
CA SER A 85 2.74 2.01 -8.83
C SER A 85 2.99 3.33 -8.11
N VAL A 86 4.24 3.62 -7.78
CA VAL A 86 4.63 4.90 -7.17
C VAL A 86 5.80 5.46 -7.96
N ALA A 87 5.61 6.64 -8.54
CA ALA A 87 6.70 7.41 -9.09
C ALA A 87 7.38 8.18 -7.95
N ILE A 88 8.71 8.13 -7.90
CA ILE A 88 9.51 8.86 -6.92
C ILE A 88 10.63 9.63 -7.62
N GLY A 89 10.99 10.78 -7.10
CA GLY A 89 12.06 11.61 -7.65
C GLY A 89 11.99 13.05 -7.17
N TYR A 90 12.72 13.91 -7.84
CA TYR A 90 12.65 15.34 -7.58
C TYR A 90 11.80 16.00 -8.66
N ARG A 91 10.91 16.91 -8.26
CA ARG A 91 10.02 17.62 -9.17
C ARG A 91 10.80 18.49 -10.15
N HIS A 92 10.28 18.61 -11.34
CA HIS A 92 10.81 19.57 -12.32
C HIS A 92 10.44 21.01 -11.90
N SER A 93 11.29 21.98 -12.22
CA SER A 93 11.04 23.40 -11.89
C SER A 93 9.76 23.96 -12.53
N GLU A 94 9.37 23.42 -13.67
CA GLU A 94 8.16 23.81 -14.41
C GLU A 94 6.94 22.92 -14.11
N ASP A 95 6.99 22.10 -13.06
CA ASP A 95 5.85 21.28 -12.65
C ASP A 95 4.72 22.17 -12.14
N ASN A 96 3.63 22.22 -12.91
CA ASN A 96 2.44 23.00 -12.60
C ASN A 96 1.54 22.33 -11.54
N THR A 97 1.84 21.12 -11.09
CA THR A 97 1.06 20.38 -10.08
C THR A 97 1.56 20.61 -8.66
N GLN A 98 2.55 21.46 -8.48
CA GLN A 98 3.11 21.78 -7.17
C GLN A 98 2.04 22.36 -6.22
N PRO A 99 2.08 22.04 -4.90
CA PRO A 99 1.07 22.47 -3.94
C PRO A 99 0.91 24.00 -3.81
N ASN A 100 1.95 24.78 -4.12
CA ASN A 100 1.92 26.23 -4.16
C ASN A 100 1.26 26.81 -5.42
N ILE A 101 1.11 25.97 -6.48
CA ILE A 101 0.45 26.36 -7.73
C ILE A 101 -0.99 25.82 -7.73
N ILE A 102 -1.16 24.52 -7.43
CA ILE A 102 -2.47 23.88 -7.31
C ILE A 102 -2.64 23.37 -5.88
N GLY A 103 -3.48 24.06 -5.11
CA GLY A 103 -3.79 23.67 -3.73
C GLY A 103 -4.45 22.29 -3.66
N LYS A 104 -4.14 21.55 -2.60
CA LYS A 104 -4.78 20.26 -2.33
C LYS A 104 -6.24 20.47 -1.90
N SER A 105 -7.19 19.85 -2.60
CA SER A 105 -8.58 19.78 -2.16
C SER A 105 -8.72 18.73 -1.06
N ARG A 106 -9.20 19.15 0.09
CA ARG A 106 -9.44 18.29 1.27
C ARG A 106 -10.74 18.71 1.96
N LEU A 107 -11.46 17.74 2.48
CA LEU A 107 -12.53 18.04 3.42
C LEU A 107 -11.94 18.64 4.69
N SER A 108 -12.71 19.54 5.34
CA SER A 108 -12.32 20.10 6.64
C SER A 108 -12.23 19.00 7.71
N ALA A 109 -11.32 19.17 8.67
CA ALA A 109 -11.07 18.19 9.72
C ALA A 109 -12.35 17.76 10.46
N ASN A 110 -13.23 18.71 10.78
CA ASN A 110 -14.51 18.44 11.44
C ASN A 110 -15.52 17.61 10.64
N LYS A 111 -15.28 17.41 9.34
CA LYS A 111 -16.08 16.51 8.49
C LYS A 111 -15.53 15.09 8.42
N VAL A 112 -14.25 14.91 8.74
CA VAL A 112 -13.57 13.60 8.62
C VAL A 112 -13.13 13.02 9.97
N ILE A 113 -13.07 13.87 11.01
CA ILE A 113 -12.68 13.47 12.37
C ILE A 113 -13.83 13.79 13.31
N GLN A 114 -14.32 12.81 14.04
CA GLN A 114 -15.30 12.96 15.09
C GLN A 114 -14.64 12.63 16.42
N SER A 115 -14.61 13.61 17.35
CA SER A 115 -14.22 13.35 18.74
C SER A 115 -15.39 12.70 19.48
N ILE A 116 -15.12 11.68 20.28
CA ILE A 116 -16.09 11.05 21.18
C ILE A 116 -15.59 11.35 22.59
N ASP A 117 -16.39 12.10 23.34
CA ASP A 117 -16.14 12.43 24.74
C ASP A 117 -16.61 11.29 25.67
#